data_b62488870615aba7e517d9136abfb8ce
#
_entry.id   b62488870615aba7e517d9136abfb8ce
#
_cell.length_a   1.000
_cell.length_b   1.000
_cell.length_c   1.000
_cell.angle_alpha   90.00
_cell.angle_beta   90.00
_cell.angle_gamma   90.00
#
_symmetry.space_group_name_H-M   'P 1'
#
loop_
_entity.id
_entity.type
_entity.pdbx_description
1 polymer ?
#
loop_
_entity_poly.entity_id
_entity_poly.type
_entity_poly.pdbx_seq_one_letter_code
_entity_poly.pdbx_strand_id
1 'polypeptide(L)'
;NADAAGAEVTLTRLEQAVPCVCQWEGREICLSGLPEGCYGLTVTAAGGRWEGAFDILRDRRSVTRYAFLSDFGPGDGNPEAVQWLRDLHFNAIQFYDWMYRHDALLPPADRFRDPLGREMDLSVIREKIAACKASGIRPIAYGAIYAADKERFQAHPEWGMYTLDGQPMTFAGWLYYMNIARSCGWSDHILEEYRKAI
;
A
#
# COMPACT_ATOMS: atom_id res chain seq x y z
N ASN A 1 4.04 32.69 -0.07
CA ASN A 1 4.95 33.39 -1.00
C ASN A 1 6.19 33.82 -0.25
N ALA A 2 7.11 32.90 0.07
CA ALA A 2 8.41 33.26 0.63
C ALA A 2 9.27 33.78 -0.51
N ASP A 3 9.85 34.99 -0.31
CA ASP A 3 10.88 35.49 -1.17
C ASP A 3 12.14 34.63 -0.91
N ALA A 4 12.64 33.97 -1.93
CA ALA A 4 13.80 33.06 -1.80
C ALA A 4 15.10 33.80 -1.46
N ALA A 5 15.12 35.12 -1.59
CA ALA A 5 16.25 35.97 -1.23
C ALA A 5 16.46 35.97 0.29
N GLY A 6 17.56 35.36 0.72
CA GLY A 6 17.95 35.29 2.13
C GLY A 6 17.38 34.06 2.90
N ALA A 7 16.82 33.09 2.23
CA ALA A 7 16.41 31.85 2.87
C ALA A 7 17.66 31.00 3.23
N GLU A 8 17.69 30.54 4.48
CA GLU A 8 18.70 29.61 4.98
C GLU A 8 18.19 28.16 4.76
N VAL A 9 19.04 27.33 4.17
CA VAL A 9 18.77 25.92 3.91
C VAL A 9 19.71 25.08 4.76
N THR A 10 19.14 24.22 5.59
CA THR A 10 19.89 23.27 6.42
C THR A 10 19.51 21.85 6.03
N LEU A 11 20.51 21.01 5.74
CA LEU A 11 20.35 19.59 5.58
C LEU A 11 20.86 18.83 6.77
N THR A 12 20.16 17.78 7.14
CA THR A 12 20.57 16.85 8.20
C THR A 12 20.54 15.41 7.71
N ARG A 13 21.42 14.59 8.25
CA ARG A 13 21.40 13.14 8.12
C ARG A 13 21.65 12.54 9.48
N LEU A 14 20.68 11.76 10.00
CA LEU A 14 20.72 11.22 11.36
C LEU A 14 21.06 12.32 12.41
N GLU A 15 20.33 13.44 12.34
CA GLU A 15 20.47 14.63 13.20
C GLU A 15 21.78 15.41 13.06
N GLN A 16 22.71 14.99 12.23
CA GLN A 16 23.94 15.70 11.95
C GLN A 16 23.78 16.61 10.71
N ALA A 17 24.27 17.85 10.81
CA ALA A 17 24.29 18.76 9.69
C ALA A 17 25.16 18.21 8.56
N VAL A 18 24.66 18.29 7.33
CA VAL A 18 25.35 17.83 6.12
C VAL A 18 25.64 19.03 5.23
N PRO A 19 26.91 19.26 4.82
CA PRO A 19 27.23 20.29 3.87
C PRO A 19 26.65 19.94 2.49
N CYS A 20 26.02 20.90 1.85
CA CYS A 20 25.51 20.76 0.49
C CYS A 20 25.71 22.04 -0.31
N VAL A 21 25.71 21.92 -1.63
CA VAL A 21 25.62 23.06 -2.53
C VAL A 21 24.14 23.29 -2.82
N CYS A 22 23.64 24.45 -2.38
CA CYS A 22 22.26 24.88 -2.59
C CYS A 22 22.23 26.02 -3.61
N GLN A 23 21.45 25.87 -4.66
CA GLN A 23 21.20 26.91 -5.65
C GLN A 23 19.69 27.13 -5.78
N TRP A 24 19.29 28.42 -5.83
CA TRP A 24 17.89 28.76 -6.05
C TRP A 24 17.65 29.02 -7.54
N GLU A 25 16.69 28.34 -8.10
CA GLU A 25 16.17 28.54 -9.46
C GLU A 25 14.72 29.00 -9.38
N GLY A 26 14.47 30.29 -9.26
CA GLY A 26 13.15 30.85 -9.04
C GLY A 26 12.59 30.45 -7.66
N ARG A 27 11.66 29.48 -7.61
CA ARG A 27 11.04 28.96 -6.37
C ARG A 27 11.54 27.58 -6.00
N GLU A 28 12.47 27.03 -6.74
CA GLU A 28 13.01 25.69 -6.55
C GLU A 28 14.38 25.75 -5.91
N ILE A 29 14.68 24.79 -5.05
CA ILE A 29 16.00 24.60 -4.46
C ILE A 29 16.66 23.41 -5.14
N CYS A 30 17.74 23.68 -5.87
CA CYS A 30 18.58 22.65 -6.45
C CYS A 30 19.66 22.25 -5.44
N LEU A 31 19.68 20.99 -5.04
CA LEU A 31 20.68 20.42 -4.14
C LEU A 31 21.61 19.51 -4.92
N SER A 32 22.92 19.66 -4.71
CA SER A 32 23.91 18.83 -5.40
C SER A 32 25.02 18.35 -4.47
N GLY A 33 25.76 17.31 -4.91
CA GLY A 33 26.88 16.75 -4.16
C GLY A 33 26.49 15.83 -3.01
N LEU A 34 25.22 15.40 -2.95
CA LEU A 34 24.74 14.54 -1.89
C LEU A 34 24.88 13.05 -2.28
N PRO A 35 25.50 12.21 -1.45
CA PRO A 35 25.50 10.76 -1.64
C PRO A 35 24.12 10.15 -1.40
N GLU A 36 23.98 8.88 -1.75
CA GLU A 36 22.77 8.12 -1.43
C GLU A 36 22.46 8.11 0.07
N GLY A 37 21.20 8.32 0.43
CA GLY A 37 20.74 8.36 1.81
C GLY A 37 19.44 9.12 1.99
N CYS A 38 18.96 9.09 3.24
CA CYS A 38 17.80 9.85 3.68
C CYS A 38 18.27 11.17 4.32
N TYR A 39 17.60 12.26 4.00
CA TYR A 39 17.94 13.60 4.46
C TYR A 39 16.73 14.32 5.04
N GLY A 40 16.94 15.03 6.13
CA GLY A 40 16.05 16.08 6.60
C GLY A 40 16.38 17.40 5.92
N LEU A 41 15.38 18.18 5.59
CA LEU A 41 15.50 19.51 4.99
C LEU A 41 14.78 20.53 5.86
N THR A 42 15.46 21.58 6.27
CA THR A 42 14.87 22.76 6.88
C THR A 42 15.14 23.97 6.02
N VAL A 43 14.10 24.73 5.73
CA VAL A 43 14.20 26.02 5.04
C VAL A 43 13.65 27.12 5.96
N THR A 44 14.48 28.10 6.29
CA THR A 44 14.10 29.24 7.12
C THR A 44 14.17 30.50 6.29
N ALA A 45 13.09 31.27 6.23
CA ALA A 45 13.02 32.55 5.53
C ALA A 45 12.18 33.55 6.35
N ALA A 46 12.08 34.78 5.90
CA ALA A 46 11.31 35.83 6.58
C ALA A 46 9.84 35.50 6.84
N GLY A 47 9.25 34.62 6.02
CA GLY A 47 7.85 34.16 6.16
C GLY A 47 7.63 32.94 7.07
N GLY A 48 8.70 32.34 7.64
CA GLY A 48 8.59 31.17 8.52
C GLY A 48 9.66 30.10 8.28
N ARG A 49 9.44 28.98 8.94
CA ARG A 49 10.28 27.77 8.84
C ARG A 49 9.46 26.62 8.28
N TRP A 50 10.06 25.90 7.33
CA TRP A 50 9.49 24.70 6.71
C TRP A 50 10.44 23.54 6.92
N GLU A 51 9.87 22.37 7.16
CA GLU A 51 10.61 21.13 7.35
C GLU A 51 10.07 20.05 6.44
N GLY A 52 10.96 19.20 5.94
CA GLY A 52 10.64 18.07 5.09
C GLY A 52 11.74 17.03 5.11
N ALA A 53 11.54 15.96 4.38
CA ALA A 53 12.52 14.92 4.19
C ALA A 53 12.51 14.43 2.75
N PHE A 54 13.64 13.90 2.29
CA PHE A 54 13.77 13.30 0.97
C PHE A 54 14.85 12.22 0.96
N ASP A 55 14.82 11.36 -0.08
CA ASP A 55 15.83 10.35 -0.30
C ASP A 55 16.56 10.59 -1.61
N ILE A 56 17.86 10.31 -1.61
CA ILE A 56 18.66 10.14 -2.82
C ILE A 56 18.93 8.65 -2.98
N LEU A 57 18.43 8.06 -4.05
CA LEU A 57 18.49 6.64 -4.33
C LEU A 57 18.90 6.40 -5.77
N ARG A 58 19.74 5.39 -6.04
CA ARG A 58 20.05 4.95 -7.42
C ARG A 58 18.83 4.40 -8.12
N ASP A 59 18.01 3.67 -7.36
CA ASP A 59 16.73 3.15 -7.82
C ASP A 59 15.68 3.38 -6.74
N ARG A 60 14.63 4.14 -7.06
CA ARG A 60 13.50 4.38 -6.16
C ARG A 60 12.83 3.11 -5.63
N ARG A 61 13.09 1.96 -6.28
CA ARG A 61 12.56 0.65 -5.87
C ARG A 61 13.44 -0.05 -4.84
N SER A 62 14.65 0.45 -4.59
CA SER A 62 15.59 -0.17 -3.63
C SER A 62 15.16 0.02 -2.17
N VAL A 63 14.32 1.03 -1.88
CA VAL A 63 13.75 1.28 -0.56
C VAL A 63 12.24 1.31 -0.67
N THR A 64 11.56 0.35 -0.03
CA THR A 64 10.10 0.30 0.01
C THR A 64 9.61 1.06 1.23
N ARG A 65 8.90 2.16 1.00
CA ARG A 65 8.11 2.86 2.00
C ARG A 65 6.67 2.42 1.86
N TYR A 66 6.25 1.61 2.79
CA TYR A 66 5.02 0.84 2.72
C TYR A 66 3.94 1.44 3.60
N ALA A 67 2.74 1.52 3.06
CA ALA A 67 1.50 1.80 3.78
C ALA A 67 0.38 0.90 3.27
N PHE A 68 -0.81 0.98 3.87
CA PHE A 68 -2.00 0.31 3.35
C PHE A 68 -3.22 1.22 3.41
N LEU A 69 -4.19 0.93 2.52
CA LEU A 69 -5.53 1.50 2.48
C LEU A 69 -6.55 0.40 2.75
N SER A 70 -7.62 0.71 3.46
CA SER A 70 -8.72 -0.20 3.79
C SER A 70 -10.10 0.40 3.58
N ASP A 71 -10.20 1.68 3.18
CA ASP A 71 -11.44 2.42 3.00
C ASP A 71 -11.87 2.33 1.54
N PHE A 72 -12.83 1.46 1.25
CA PHE A 72 -13.31 1.16 -0.10
C PHE A 72 -14.83 1.15 -0.19
N GLY A 73 -15.51 1.81 0.74
CA GLY A 73 -16.96 1.97 0.72
C GLY A 73 -17.43 2.99 -0.34
N PRO A 74 -18.74 3.02 -0.63
CA PRO A 74 -19.30 3.93 -1.64
C PRO A 74 -19.06 5.44 -1.38
N GLY A 75 -18.70 5.81 -0.15
CA GLY A 75 -18.36 7.18 0.24
C GLY A 75 -16.87 7.53 0.22
N ASP A 76 -16.00 6.54 -0.04
CA ASP A 76 -14.55 6.65 0.14
C ASP A 76 -13.81 7.01 -1.15
N GLY A 77 -14.52 7.36 -2.23
CA GLY A 77 -13.97 7.74 -3.53
C GLY A 77 -13.22 9.08 -3.49
N ASN A 78 -12.32 9.25 -2.51
CA ASN A 78 -11.54 10.46 -2.31
C ASN A 78 -10.08 10.24 -2.72
N PRO A 79 -9.58 10.90 -3.78
CA PRO A 79 -8.17 10.82 -4.18
C PRO A 79 -7.21 11.46 -3.15
N GLU A 80 -7.71 12.29 -2.21
CA GLU A 80 -6.88 12.96 -1.20
C GLU A 80 -6.12 11.96 -0.32
N ALA A 81 -6.72 10.79 0.00
CA ALA A 81 -6.03 9.76 0.78
C ALA A 81 -4.73 9.30 0.10
N VAL A 82 -4.74 9.12 -1.23
CA VAL A 82 -3.54 8.76 -2.01
C VAL A 82 -2.57 9.93 -2.07
N GLN A 83 -3.07 11.16 -2.17
CA GLN A 83 -2.26 12.37 -2.15
C GLN A 83 -1.50 12.50 -0.82
N TRP A 84 -2.17 12.31 0.31
CA TRP A 84 -1.54 12.31 1.63
C TRP A 84 -0.40 11.29 1.73
N LEU A 85 -0.63 10.07 1.23
CA LEU A 85 0.40 9.02 1.24
C LEU A 85 1.59 9.39 0.36
N ARG A 86 1.36 10.04 -0.79
CA ARG A 86 2.42 10.57 -1.64
C ARG A 86 3.23 11.65 -0.92
N ASP A 87 2.56 12.59 -0.26
CA ASP A 87 3.20 13.70 0.44
C ASP A 87 4.01 13.23 1.66
N LEU A 88 3.66 12.06 2.23
CA LEU A 88 4.44 11.33 3.23
C LEU A 88 5.51 10.40 2.60
N HIS A 89 5.74 10.51 1.29
CA HIS A 89 6.76 9.77 0.53
C HIS A 89 6.57 8.24 0.49
N PHE A 90 5.37 7.71 0.69
CA PHE A 90 5.10 6.30 0.46
C PHE A 90 5.18 5.96 -1.03
N ASN A 91 5.81 4.83 -1.37
CA ASN A 91 6.00 4.38 -2.75
C ASN A 91 5.37 3.01 -3.04
N ALA A 92 4.82 2.36 -2.03
CA ALA A 92 4.10 1.10 -2.14
C ALA A 92 2.91 1.10 -1.16
N ILE A 93 1.71 0.84 -1.67
CA ILE A 93 0.48 0.85 -0.87
C ILE A 93 -0.26 -0.47 -1.09
N GLN A 94 -0.45 -1.22 -0.01
CA GLN A 94 -1.28 -2.41 -0.02
C GLN A 94 -2.75 -2.03 0.12
N PHE A 95 -3.58 -2.56 -0.76
CA PHE A 95 -5.03 -2.51 -0.68
C PHE A 95 -5.47 -3.66 0.22
N TYR A 96 -5.73 -3.34 1.48
CA TYR A 96 -6.01 -4.33 2.52
C TYR A 96 -7.49 -4.68 2.56
N ASP A 97 -7.82 -5.98 2.57
CA ASP A 97 -9.19 -6.49 2.59
C ASP A 97 -10.08 -5.89 1.48
N TRP A 98 -9.53 -5.72 0.28
CA TRP A 98 -10.23 -5.17 -0.88
C TRP A 98 -11.16 -6.18 -1.57
N MET A 99 -10.93 -7.48 -1.33
CA MET A 99 -11.56 -8.58 -2.06
C MET A 99 -12.99 -8.86 -1.59
N TYR A 100 -13.77 -9.50 -2.47
CA TYR A 100 -15.11 -9.98 -2.16
C TYR A 100 -15.09 -11.11 -1.13
N ARG A 101 -14.28 -12.12 -1.38
CA ARG A 101 -14.04 -13.29 -0.53
C ARG A 101 -12.57 -13.67 -0.57
N HIS A 102 -12.11 -14.44 0.41
CA HIS A 102 -10.74 -14.94 0.41
C HIS A 102 -10.48 -15.98 -0.68
N ASP A 103 -11.51 -16.64 -1.15
CA ASP A 103 -11.50 -17.70 -2.16
C ASP A 103 -12.20 -17.32 -3.48
N ALA A 104 -12.71 -16.10 -3.58
CA ALA A 104 -13.30 -15.52 -4.77
C ALA A 104 -13.05 -14.00 -4.75
N LEU A 105 -11.91 -13.57 -5.30
CA LEU A 105 -11.40 -12.21 -5.08
C LEU A 105 -12.28 -11.14 -5.71
N LEU A 106 -12.75 -11.36 -6.95
CA LEU A 106 -13.60 -10.40 -7.64
C LEU A 106 -15.07 -10.58 -7.25
N PRO A 107 -15.77 -9.48 -6.96
CA PRO A 107 -17.19 -9.52 -6.65
C PRO A 107 -18.05 -9.74 -7.91
N PRO A 108 -19.27 -10.25 -7.75
CA PRO A 108 -20.22 -10.40 -8.86
C PRO A 108 -20.82 -9.09 -9.35
N ALA A 109 -20.68 -8.01 -8.58
CA ALA A 109 -21.15 -6.66 -8.90
C ALA A 109 -20.20 -5.62 -8.28
N ASP A 110 -20.21 -4.38 -8.80
CA ASP A 110 -19.33 -3.32 -8.30
C ASP A 110 -19.59 -3.01 -6.82
N ARG A 111 -20.85 -3.05 -6.35
CA ARG A 111 -21.19 -2.94 -4.94
C ARG A 111 -21.39 -4.31 -4.33
N PHE A 112 -20.70 -4.55 -3.22
CA PHE A 112 -20.71 -5.84 -2.54
C PHE A 112 -20.51 -5.69 -1.04
N ARG A 113 -20.74 -6.77 -0.31
CA ARG A 113 -20.34 -6.89 1.10
C ARG A 113 -19.18 -7.86 1.22
N ASP A 114 -18.15 -7.43 1.93
CA ASP A 114 -17.01 -8.28 2.26
C ASP A 114 -17.36 -9.30 3.36
N PRO A 115 -16.44 -10.23 3.72
CA PRO A 115 -16.69 -11.22 4.76
C PRO A 115 -16.96 -10.64 6.16
N LEU A 116 -16.57 -9.39 6.41
CA LEU A 116 -16.82 -8.67 7.67
C LEU A 116 -18.13 -7.88 7.63
N GLY A 117 -18.89 -7.94 6.53
CA GLY A 117 -20.16 -7.24 6.34
C GLY A 117 -20.04 -5.77 5.96
N ARG A 118 -18.84 -5.26 5.64
CA ARG A 118 -18.62 -3.89 5.19
C ARG A 118 -19.16 -3.72 3.78
N GLU A 119 -19.79 -2.57 3.52
CA GLU A 119 -20.18 -2.20 2.17
C GLU A 119 -18.96 -1.70 1.41
N MET A 120 -18.70 -2.30 0.26
CA MET A 120 -17.55 -2.06 -0.59
C MET A 120 -18.00 -1.63 -1.98
N ASP A 121 -17.15 -0.86 -2.66
CA ASP A 121 -17.37 -0.42 -4.04
C ASP A 121 -16.11 -0.62 -4.88
N LEU A 122 -16.18 -1.49 -5.86
CA LEU A 122 -15.05 -1.82 -6.74
C LEU A 122 -14.62 -0.62 -7.60
N SER A 123 -15.53 0.32 -7.89
CA SER A 123 -15.19 1.56 -8.60
C SER A 123 -14.24 2.42 -7.76
N VAL A 124 -14.47 2.54 -6.45
CA VAL A 124 -13.59 3.25 -5.50
C VAL A 124 -12.20 2.60 -5.45
N ILE A 125 -12.16 1.27 -5.44
CA ILE A 125 -10.88 0.52 -5.47
C ILE A 125 -10.10 0.86 -6.74
N ARG A 126 -10.77 0.82 -7.91
CA ARG A 126 -10.16 1.14 -9.21
C ARG A 126 -9.67 2.59 -9.28
N GLU A 127 -10.45 3.54 -8.78
CA GLU A 127 -10.07 4.96 -8.70
C GLU A 127 -8.81 5.17 -7.86
N LYS A 128 -8.73 4.56 -6.68
CA LYS A 128 -7.55 4.63 -5.80
C LYS A 128 -6.33 3.95 -6.43
N ILE A 129 -6.49 2.83 -7.13
CA ILE A 129 -5.41 2.20 -7.91
C ILE A 129 -4.91 3.16 -9.00
N ALA A 130 -5.80 3.81 -9.74
CA ALA A 130 -5.44 4.78 -10.76
C ALA A 130 -4.70 5.99 -10.18
N ALA A 131 -5.17 6.52 -9.05
CA ALA A 131 -4.53 7.61 -8.32
C ALA A 131 -3.11 7.22 -7.82
N CYS A 132 -2.93 6.01 -7.30
CA CYS A 132 -1.61 5.48 -6.92
C CYS A 132 -0.67 5.45 -8.12
N LYS A 133 -1.10 4.88 -9.24
CA LYS A 133 -0.30 4.80 -10.47
C LYS A 133 0.08 6.18 -11.00
N ALA A 134 -0.86 7.13 -11.02
CA ALA A 134 -0.62 8.51 -11.44
C ALA A 134 0.39 9.24 -10.52
N SER A 135 0.42 8.89 -9.25
CA SER A 135 1.36 9.45 -8.25
C SER A 135 2.70 8.70 -8.18
N GLY A 136 2.94 7.71 -9.05
CA GLY A 136 4.16 6.90 -9.04
C GLY A 136 4.24 5.91 -7.87
N ILE A 137 3.14 5.66 -7.17
CA ILE A 137 3.02 4.72 -6.07
C ILE A 137 2.62 3.35 -6.63
N ARG A 138 3.22 2.28 -6.14
CA ARG A 138 2.89 0.91 -6.53
C ARG A 138 1.69 0.39 -5.71
N PRO A 139 0.54 0.11 -6.32
CA PRO A 139 -0.53 -0.59 -5.64
C PRO A 139 -0.17 -2.08 -5.50
N ILE A 140 -0.46 -2.65 -4.34
CA ILE A 140 -0.23 -4.06 -4.00
C ILE A 140 -1.57 -4.65 -3.56
N ALA A 141 -2.02 -5.71 -4.22
CA ALA A 141 -3.21 -6.45 -3.81
C ALA A 141 -2.87 -7.30 -2.57
N TYR A 142 -3.59 -7.08 -1.48
CA TYR A 142 -3.58 -8.00 -0.35
C TYR A 142 -4.26 -9.32 -0.71
N GLY A 143 -3.82 -10.40 -0.09
CA GLY A 143 -4.48 -11.69 -0.23
C GLY A 143 -4.14 -12.64 0.90
N ALA A 144 -5.19 -13.18 1.52
CA ALA A 144 -5.09 -14.21 2.54
C ALA A 144 -5.10 -15.60 1.88
N ILE A 145 -4.01 -15.93 1.20
CA ILE A 145 -3.87 -17.18 0.43
C ILE A 145 -4.01 -18.48 1.25
N TYR A 146 -3.98 -18.35 2.56
CA TYR A 146 -3.98 -19.49 3.51
C TYR A 146 -5.37 -19.94 3.92
N ALA A 147 -6.43 -19.29 3.46
CA ALA A 147 -7.76 -19.57 4.01
C ALA A 147 -8.90 -19.31 3.01
N ALA A 148 -10.01 -19.97 3.22
CA ALA A 148 -11.23 -19.89 2.44
C ALA A 148 -12.47 -19.74 3.32
N ASP A 149 -13.54 -19.26 2.74
CA ASP A 149 -14.85 -19.22 3.38
C ASP A 149 -15.42 -20.66 3.59
N LYS A 150 -16.41 -20.79 4.46
CA LYS A 150 -17.01 -22.07 4.85
C LYS A 150 -17.53 -22.88 3.66
N GLU A 151 -18.19 -22.23 2.72
CA GLU A 151 -18.78 -22.88 1.54
C GLU A 151 -17.71 -23.54 0.67
N ARG A 152 -16.57 -22.88 0.47
CA ARG A 152 -15.46 -23.44 -0.28
C ARG A 152 -14.81 -24.62 0.44
N PHE A 153 -14.60 -24.50 1.74
CA PHE A 153 -14.09 -25.60 2.54
C PHE A 153 -15.03 -26.81 2.50
N GLN A 154 -16.34 -26.61 2.60
CA GLN A 154 -17.31 -27.69 2.54
C GLN A 154 -17.36 -28.37 1.17
N ALA A 155 -17.14 -27.63 0.08
CA ALA A 155 -17.06 -28.17 -1.27
C ALA A 155 -15.78 -28.97 -1.52
N HIS A 156 -14.69 -28.61 -0.82
CA HIS A 156 -13.35 -29.19 -1.00
C HIS A 156 -12.67 -29.42 0.36
N PRO A 157 -13.22 -30.29 1.23
CA PRO A 157 -12.64 -30.54 2.54
C PRO A 157 -11.21 -31.12 2.45
N GLU A 158 -10.89 -31.82 1.37
CA GLU A 158 -9.56 -32.37 1.09
C GLU A 158 -8.48 -31.29 0.88
N TRP A 159 -8.87 -30.03 0.67
CA TRP A 159 -7.94 -28.90 0.58
C TRP A 159 -7.66 -28.23 1.93
N GLY A 160 -8.44 -28.58 2.94
CA GLY A 160 -8.36 -28.01 4.28
C GLY A 160 -7.15 -28.47 5.09
N MET A 161 -6.82 -27.69 6.09
CA MET A 161 -5.90 -28.10 7.15
C MET A 161 -6.67 -28.59 8.36
N TYR A 162 -6.15 -29.64 9.00
CA TYR A 162 -6.77 -30.28 10.14
C TYR A 162 -5.81 -30.37 11.32
N THR A 163 -6.35 -30.35 12.51
CA THR A 163 -5.64 -30.70 13.75
C THR A 163 -5.33 -32.19 13.81
N LEU A 164 -4.49 -32.62 14.74
CA LEU A 164 -4.13 -34.03 14.90
C LEU A 164 -5.32 -34.94 15.27
N ASP A 165 -6.35 -34.37 15.87
CA ASP A 165 -7.60 -35.06 16.21
C ASP A 165 -8.67 -34.96 15.10
N GLY A 166 -8.28 -34.48 13.92
CA GLY A 166 -9.10 -34.45 12.71
C GLY A 166 -10.13 -33.32 12.65
N GLN A 167 -10.01 -32.28 13.50
CA GLN A 167 -10.89 -31.11 13.41
C GLN A 167 -10.38 -30.11 12.39
N PRO A 168 -11.24 -29.44 11.60
CA PRO A 168 -10.82 -28.38 10.72
C PRO A 168 -10.16 -27.21 11.47
N MET A 169 -9.02 -26.75 10.98
CA MET A 169 -8.39 -25.56 11.53
C MET A 169 -9.08 -24.30 11.01
N THR A 170 -9.42 -23.37 11.90
CA THR A 170 -10.13 -22.14 11.54
C THR A 170 -9.55 -20.92 12.25
N PHE A 171 -9.72 -19.74 11.62
CA PHE A 171 -9.60 -18.47 12.30
C PHE A 171 -10.99 -17.97 12.69
N ALA A 172 -11.17 -17.71 13.99
CA ALA A 172 -12.44 -17.22 14.58
C ALA A 172 -13.70 -18.03 14.20
N GLY A 173 -13.55 -19.31 13.80
CA GLY A 173 -14.67 -20.22 13.50
C GLY A 173 -15.36 -20.01 12.15
N TRP A 174 -14.92 -19.03 11.33
CA TRP A 174 -15.56 -18.72 10.05
C TRP A 174 -14.62 -18.79 8.83
N LEU A 175 -13.31 -18.58 9.02
CA LEU A 175 -12.32 -18.64 7.96
C LEU A 175 -11.51 -19.93 8.12
N TYR A 176 -11.59 -20.84 7.16
CA TYR A 176 -11.00 -22.18 7.20
C TYR A 176 -9.61 -22.18 6.59
N TYR A 177 -8.62 -22.69 7.31
CA TYR A 177 -7.25 -22.78 6.80
C TYR A 177 -7.16 -23.82 5.70
N MET A 178 -6.48 -23.43 4.61
CA MET A 178 -6.30 -24.20 3.41
C MET A 178 -4.83 -24.58 3.22
N ASN A 179 -4.61 -25.77 2.67
CA ASN A 179 -3.27 -26.26 2.39
C ASN A 179 -2.69 -25.58 1.13
N ILE A 180 -1.67 -24.77 1.32
CA ILE A 180 -1.00 -24.00 0.24
C ILE A 180 0.06 -24.81 -0.51
N ALA A 181 0.23 -26.12 -0.23
CA ALA A 181 1.19 -26.95 -0.96
C ALA A 181 0.82 -27.03 -2.45
N ARG A 182 1.83 -27.03 -3.32
CA ARG A 182 1.64 -27.07 -4.79
C ARG A 182 0.86 -28.29 -5.30
N SER A 183 0.87 -29.39 -4.54
CA SER A 183 0.12 -30.59 -4.84
C SER A 183 -1.35 -30.54 -4.45
N CYS A 184 -1.78 -29.44 -3.83
CA CYS A 184 -3.16 -29.25 -3.38
C CYS A 184 -3.94 -28.41 -4.41
N GLY A 185 -5.15 -28.84 -4.76
CA GLY A 185 -6.03 -28.10 -5.68
C GLY A 185 -6.36 -26.68 -5.24
N TRP A 186 -6.25 -26.39 -3.95
CA TRP A 186 -6.36 -25.02 -3.42
C TRP A 186 -5.34 -24.07 -4.03
N SER A 187 -4.08 -24.49 -4.18
CA SER A 187 -3.05 -23.65 -4.78
C SER A 187 -3.40 -23.23 -6.20
N ASP A 188 -3.91 -24.15 -7.02
CA ASP A 188 -4.32 -23.84 -8.38
C ASP A 188 -5.53 -22.92 -8.41
N HIS A 189 -6.51 -23.15 -7.54
CA HIS A 189 -7.70 -22.31 -7.41
C HIS A 189 -7.32 -20.87 -7.05
N ILE A 190 -6.54 -20.66 -5.99
CA ILE A 190 -6.21 -19.30 -5.54
C ILE A 190 -5.32 -18.56 -6.53
N LEU A 191 -4.41 -19.25 -7.22
CA LEU A 191 -3.62 -18.65 -8.29
C LEU A 191 -4.50 -18.18 -9.46
N GLU A 192 -5.54 -18.93 -9.80
CA GLU A 192 -6.48 -18.53 -10.84
C GLU A 192 -7.30 -17.31 -10.43
N GLU A 193 -7.74 -17.23 -9.17
CA GLU A 193 -8.43 -16.03 -8.65
C GLU A 193 -7.54 -14.78 -8.74
N TYR A 194 -6.24 -14.88 -8.41
CA TYR A 194 -5.30 -13.78 -8.59
C TYR A 194 -5.10 -13.40 -10.06
N ARG A 195 -5.03 -14.37 -10.98
CA ARG A 195 -4.93 -14.06 -12.42
C ARG A 195 -6.12 -13.30 -12.96
N LYS A 196 -7.32 -13.54 -12.42
CA LYS A 196 -8.53 -12.78 -12.79
C LYS A 196 -8.49 -11.36 -12.25
N ALA A 197 -7.85 -11.13 -11.10
CA ALA A 197 -7.90 -9.87 -10.37
C ALA A 197 -6.79 -8.89 -10.76
N ILE A 198 -5.66 -9.37 -11.29
CA ILE A 198 -4.47 -8.60 -11.66
C ILE A 198 -4.34 -8.47 -13.18
#